data_12edecec3abadbe001b5682af3c7980f
#
_entry.id   12edecec3abadbe001b5682af3c7980f
#
_cell.length_a   1.000
_cell.length_b   1.000
_cell.length_c   1.000
_cell.angle_alpha   90.00
_cell.angle_beta   90.00
_cell.angle_gamma   90.00
#
_symmetry.space_group_name_H-M   'P 1'
#
loop_
_entity.id
_entity.type
_entity.pdbx_description
1 polymer ?
#
loop_
_entity_poly.entity_id
_entity_poly.type
_entity_poly.pdbx_seq_one_letter_code
_entity_poly.pdbx_strand_id
1 'polypeptide(L)'
;VGYGELVQIAMPDGTTKRGQVLDTSKDIVVVQVFEGTTGIDRASGVKFLGETIKLSVSKDMLGRILSGAGEPIDGGAPIIPDERREIIGAAINPYSRDSPQEFIQTGISTIDGLNTLVMGQKLPIFSGSGLPHNDIALQIARQSRTLGSDREFAVVFCAMGITNEEAHYFMSDFERTGALSRAVVFMNLASDPAVERLITPRLALTAAEYLAFDHGYDILVVMTDMTNYCEALRQIGAAREEVPGRRGYPGYMYTDLAQNYERAGLIKGKQGSVTQIPILTMPGDDITHPIPDLTGYITEGQIVISRDLHRKGIYPPIIVLPSLSRLMNAGIGDGKTREDHKQLSDQLYAAYAEGV
;
A
#
# COMPACT_ATOMS: atom_id res chain seq x y z
N VAL A 1 -1.11 -30.75 -3.53
CA VAL A 1 -0.65 -29.46 -4.04
C VAL A 1 -1.83 -28.52 -4.05
N GLY A 2 -1.70 -27.38 -3.34
CA GLY A 2 -2.74 -26.37 -3.20
C GLY A 2 -2.43 -25.10 -3.98
N TYR A 3 -3.47 -24.34 -4.31
CA TYR A 3 -3.33 -22.99 -4.88
C TYR A 3 -2.57 -22.09 -3.90
N GLY A 4 -1.60 -21.33 -4.40
CA GLY A 4 -0.79 -20.45 -3.57
C GLY A 4 0.33 -21.12 -2.77
N GLU A 5 0.47 -22.44 -2.87
CA GLU A 5 1.53 -23.20 -2.21
C GLU A 5 2.91 -22.80 -2.73
N LEU A 6 3.86 -22.67 -1.81
CA LEU A 6 5.25 -22.40 -2.15
C LEU A 6 5.92 -23.62 -2.74
N VAL A 7 6.76 -23.35 -3.73
CA VAL A 7 7.55 -24.36 -4.44
C VAL A 7 9.02 -23.97 -4.41
N GLN A 8 9.86 -24.92 -4.12
CA GLN A 8 11.31 -24.81 -4.22
C GLN A 8 11.80 -25.57 -5.46
N ILE A 9 12.57 -24.90 -6.31
CA ILE A 9 13.09 -25.46 -7.56
C ILE A 9 14.61 -25.56 -7.42
N ALA A 10 15.12 -26.78 -7.34
CA ALA A 10 16.56 -27.07 -7.31
C ALA A 10 17.10 -27.05 -8.75
N MET A 11 18.03 -26.15 -9.01
CA MET A 11 18.66 -25.97 -10.31
C MET A 11 19.82 -26.94 -10.48
N PRO A 12 20.17 -27.33 -11.74
CA PRO A 12 21.30 -28.23 -12.00
C PRO A 12 22.67 -27.67 -11.55
N ASP A 13 22.81 -26.37 -11.46
CA ASP A 13 24.02 -25.70 -10.97
C ASP A 13 24.14 -25.66 -9.43
N GLY A 14 23.17 -26.27 -8.72
CA GLY A 14 23.12 -26.26 -7.26
C GLY A 14 22.44 -25.06 -6.63
N THR A 15 22.03 -24.08 -7.42
CA THR A 15 21.22 -22.95 -6.94
C THR A 15 19.77 -23.34 -6.74
N THR A 16 19.03 -22.54 -5.98
CA THR A 16 17.62 -22.81 -5.70
C THR A 16 16.80 -21.59 -6.09
N LYS A 17 15.70 -21.82 -6.80
CA LYS A 17 14.69 -20.79 -7.08
C LYS A 17 13.42 -21.09 -6.30
N ARG A 18 12.62 -20.06 -6.07
CA ARG A 18 11.31 -20.17 -5.41
C ARG A 18 10.19 -19.88 -6.40
N GLY A 19 9.05 -20.48 -6.16
CA GLY A 19 7.85 -20.19 -6.93
C GLY A 19 6.59 -20.40 -6.12
N GLN A 20 5.49 -20.11 -6.74
CA GLN A 20 4.16 -20.28 -6.17
C GLN A 20 3.27 -21.02 -7.16
N VAL A 21 2.44 -21.93 -6.65
CA VAL A 21 1.44 -22.62 -7.44
C VAL A 21 0.35 -21.64 -7.86
N LEU A 22 0.18 -21.47 -9.17
CA LEU A 22 -0.82 -20.59 -9.75
C LEU A 22 -2.10 -21.33 -10.15
N ASP A 23 -1.95 -22.57 -10.58
CA ASP A 23 -3.07 -23.39 -11.00
C ASP A 23 -2.72 -24.87 -10.84
N THR A 24 -3.73 -25.68 -10.58
CA THR A 24 -3.59 -27.14 -10.46
C THR A 24 -4.69 -27.84 -11.21
N SER A 25 -4.30 -28.73 -12.10
CA SER A 25 -5.21 -29.69 -12.72
C SER A 25 -4.82 -31.11 -12.32
N LYS A 26 -5.55 -32.09 -12.83
CA LYS A 26 -5.34 -33.51 -12.46
C LYS A 26 -3.90 -33.99 -12.70
N ASP A 27 -3.27 -33.48 -13.75
CA ASP A 27 -1.95 -33.97 -14.21
C ASP A 27 -0.90 -32.87 -14.36
N ILE A 28 -1.29 -31.57 -14.20
CA ILE A 28 -0.42 -30.43 -14.45
C ILE A 28 -0.54 -29.46 -13.28
N VAL A 29 0.60 -28.96 -12.81
CA VAL A 29 0.70 -27.86 -11.86
C VAL A 29 1.43 -26.72 -12.54
N VAL A 30 0.79 -25.55 -12.61
CA VAL A 30 1.40 -24.33 -13.12
C VAL A 30 2.06 -23.61 -11.97
N VAL A 31 3.37 -23.42 -12.06
CA VAL A 31 4.18 -22.75 -11.04
C VAL A 31 4.73 -21.47 -11.62
N GLN A 32 4.51 -20.36 -10.93
CA GLN A 32 5.17 -19.11 -11.22
C GLN A 32 6.46 -19.01 -10.43
N VAL A 33 7.57 -18.80 -11.12
CA VAL A 33 8.90 -18.67 -10.50
C VAL A 33 9.21 -17.22 -10.24
N PHE A 34 9.56 -16.87 -8.99
CA PHE A 34 9.81 -15.50 -8.57
C PHE A 34 11.06 -14.90 -9.22
N GLU A 35 12.12 -15.66 -9.30
CA GLU A 35 13.41 -15.25 -9.86
C GLU A 35 13.51 -15.50 -11.39
N GLY A 36 12.38 -15.74 -12.07
CA GLY A 36 12.31 -16.02 -13.50
C GLY A 36 12.75 -17.45 -13.87
N THR A 37 12.38 -17.90 -15.07
CA THR A 37 12.53 -19.29 -15.52
C THR A 37 13.88 -19.60 -16.18
N THR A 38 14.77 -18.62 -16.33
CA THR A 38 16.08 -18.80 -16.95
C THR A 38 16.88 -19.89 -16.25
N GLY A 39 17.38 -20.86 -17.02
CA GLY A 39 18.17 -21.98 -16.52
C GLY A 39 17.36 -23.16 -15.94
N ILE A 40 16.04 -23.07 -15.86
CA ILE A 40 15.19 -24.21 -15.49
C ILE A 40 15.13 -25.16 -16.69
N ASP A 41 15.42 -26.41 -16.44
CA ASP A 41 15.36 -27.48 -17.42
C ASP A 41 14.65 -28.72 -16.86
N ARG A 42 14.65 -29.84 -17.64
CA ARG A 42 14.00 -31.10 -17.23
C ARG A 42 14.72 -31.81 -16.09
N ALA A 43 15.97 -31.46 -15.80
CA ALA A 43 16.75 -32.02 -14.70
C ALA A 43 16.52 -31.25 -13.39
N SER A 44 15.87 -30.07 -13.46
CA SER A 44 15.53 -29.28 -12.28
C SER A 44 14.53 -30.02 -11.40
N GLY A 45 14.87 -30.18 -10.11
CA GLY A 45 14.00 -30.84 -9.14
C GLY A 45 12.96 -29.84 -8.57
N VAL A 46 11.70 -30.26 -8.47
CA VAL A 46 10.62 -29.43 -7.92
C VAL A 46 10.13 -30.05 -6.61
N LYS A 47 10.15 -29.23 -5.53
CA LYS A 47 9.64 -29.62 -4.22
C LYS A 47 8.51 -28.69 -3.79
N PHE A 48 7.33 -29.24 -3.57
CA PHE A 48 6.20 -28.54 -2.97
C PHE A 48 6.38 -28.51 -1.46
N LEU A 49 6.22 -27.32 -0.85
CA LEU A 49 6.55 -27.10 0.55
C LEU A 49 5.37 -27.32 1.52
N GLY A 50 4.16 -27.45 0.99
CA GLY A 50 2.95 -27.63 1.81
C GLY A 50 2.55 -26.38 2.61
N GLU A 51 3.13 -25.21 2.30
CA GLU A 51 2.86 -23.97 3.00
C GLU A 51 2.71 -22.80 2.01
N THR A 52 2.01 -21.75 2.45
CA THR A 52 1.85 -20.50 1.71
C THR A 52 2.99 -19.54 2.04
N ILE A 53 3.03 -18.41 1.33
CA ILE A 53 4.01 -17.34 1.62
C ILE A 53 3.74 -16.76 3.01
N LYS A 54 4.78 -16.70 3.82
CA LYS A 54 4.73 -16.11 5.17
C LYS A 54 5.78 -15.03 5.32
N LEU A 55 5.41 -13.98 6.05
CA LEU A 55 6.35 -12.94 6.51
C LEU A 55 6.83 -13.27 7.91
N SER A 56 8.15 -13.20 8.11
CA SER A 56 8.76 -13.19 9.45
C SER A 56 8.53 -11.81 10.06
N VAL A 57 7.71 -11.70 11.10
CA VAL A 57 7.36 -10.43 11.75
C VAL A 57 8.04 -10.29 13.09
N SER A 58 8.49 -9.08 13.39
CA SER A 58 9.09 -8.66 14.65
C SER A 58 9.00 -7.14 14.77
N LYS A 59 9.06 -6.60 15.99
CA LYS A 59 9.25 -5.15 16.19
C LYS A 59 10.57 -4.63 15.61
N ASP A 60 11.56 -5.49 15.44
CA ASP A 60 12.86 -5.15 14.84
C ASP A 60 12.75 -4.84 13.32
N MET A 61 11.56 -4.95 12.73
CA MET A 61 11.29 -4.43 11.40
C MET A 61 11.25 -2.90 11.35
N LEU A 62 10.99 -2.22 12.46
CA LEU A 62 11.06 -0.76 12.53
C LEU A 62 12.50 -0.29 12.29
N GLY A 63 12.65 0.70 11.45
CA GLY A 63 13.96 1.18 11.02
C GLY A 63 14.59 0.43 9.86
N ARG A 64 13.90 -0.58 9.28
CA ARG A 64 14.46 -1.45 8.26
C ARG A 64 13.89 -1.19 6.86
N ILE A 65 14.73 -1.45 5.86
CA ILE A 65 14.35 -1.43 4.45
C ILE A 65 14.40 -2.87 3.92
N LEU A 66 13.26 -3.32 3.40
CA LEU A 66 13.03 -4.66 2.92
C LEU A 66 12.76 -4.66 1.42
N SER A 67 13.14 -5.73 0.73
CA SER A 67 12.76 -5.96 -0.67
C SER A 67 11.25 -6.20 -0.81
N GLY A 68 10.76 -6.26 -2.04
CA GLY A 68 9.39 -6.66 -2.34
C GLY A 68 9.04 -8.08 -1.91
N ALA A 69 10.04 -8.91 -1.62
CA ALA A 69 9.88 -10.26 -1.07
C ALA A 69 10.00 -10.32 0.47
N GLY A 70 10.24 -9.17 1.14
CA GLY A 70 10.34 -9.08 2.59
C GLY A 70 11.72 -9.39 3.17
N GLU A 71 12.76 -9.45 2.34
CA GLU A 71 14.14 -9.67 2.78
C GLU A 71 14.84 -8.34 3.03
N PRO A 72 15.65 -8.19 4.11
CA PRO A 72 16.40 -6.97 4.36
C PRO A 72 17.37 -6.63 3.22
N ILE A 73 17.35 -5.38 2.75
CA ILE A 73 18.24 -4.85 1.70
C ILE A 73 19.08 -3.66 2.16
N ASP A 74 18.98 -3.29 3.43
CA ASP A 74 19.67 -2.17 4.07
C ASP A 74 21.08 -2.54 4.59
N GLY A 75 21.56 -3.76 4.32
CA GLY A 75 22.84 -4.25 4.83
C GLY A 75 22.83 -4.60 6.33
N GLY A 76 21.70 -4.48 6.99
CA GLY A 76 21.53 -4.86 8.39
C GLY A 76 21.48 -6.39 8.60
N ALA A 77 21.54 -6.82 9.86
CA ALA A 77 21.42 -8.22 10.23
C ALA A 77 20.03 -8.78 9.84
N PRO A 78 19.91 -10.09 9.59
CA PRO A 78 18.61 -10.74 9.41
C PRO A 78 17.68 -10.45 10.59
N ILE A 79 16.41 -10.20 10.31
CA ILE A 79 15.40 -9.98 11.34
C ILE A 79 15.13 -11.30 12.06
N ILE A 80 15.26 -11.31 13.37
CA ILE A 80 14.89 -12.46 14.19
C ILE A 80 13.37 -12.42 14.35
N PRO A 81 12.63 -13.40 13.80
CA PRO A 81 11.17 -13.35 13.84
C PRO A 81 10.63 -13.67 15.25
N ASP A 82 9.67 -12.89 15.72
CA ASP A 82 8.82 -13.28 16.84
C ASP A 82 7.87 -14.41 16.41
N GLU A 83 7.35 -14.27 15.19
CA GLU A 83 6.49 -15.29 14.56
C GLU A 83 6.54 -15.19 13.03
N ARG A 84 5.89 -16.17 12.35
CA ARG A 84 5.67 -16.18 10.90
C ARG A 84 4.20 -16.11 10.59
N ARG A 85 3.77 -15.10 9.84
CA ARG A 85 2.39 -14.84 9.45
C ARG A 85 2.15 -15.05 7.97
N GLU A 86 1.02 -15.66 7.64
CA GLU A 86 0.54 -15.72 6.26
C GLU A 86 0.23 -14.32 5.74
N ILE A 87 0.67 -14.03 4.51
CA ILE A 87 0.54 -12.69 3.92
C ILE A 87 -0.81 -12.46 3.25
N ILE A 88 -1.58 -13.53 2.99
CA ILE A 88 -2.90 -13.39 2.35
C ILE A 88 -3.79 -12.47 3.18
N GLY A 89 -3.70 -12.58 4.52
CA GLY A 89 -4.50 -11.77 5.43
C GLY A 89 -6.00 -12.01 5.24
N ALA A 90 -6.79 -11.23 5.93
CA ALA A 90 -8.23 -11.20 5.75
C ALA A 90 -8.75 -9.77 5.93
N ALA A 91 -9.76 -9.40 5.15
CA ALA A 91 -10.53 -8.21 5.40
C ALA A 91 -11.06 -8.22 6.85
N ILE A 92 -10.98 -7.08 7.54
CA ILE A 92 -11.51 -6.97 8.90
C ILE A 92 -13.01 -7.25 8.88
N ASN A 93 -13.46 -8.21 9.69
CA ASN A 93 -14.87 -8.53 9.79
C ASN A 93 -15.68 -7.26 10.14
N PRO A 94 -16.72 -6.91 9.39
CA PRO A 94 -17.52 -5.70 9.64
C PRO A 94 -18.06 -5.60 11.06
N TYR A 95 -18.44 -6.71 11.67
CA TYR A 95 -18.92 -6.74 13.06
C TYR A 95 -17.84 -6.40 14.08
N SER A 96 -16.59 -6.72 13.78
CA SER A 96 -15.43 -6.46 14.63
C SER A 96 -14.83 -5.07 14.41
N ARG A 97 -15.28 -4.33 13.38
CA ARG A 97 -14.79 -2.97 13.11
C ARG A 97 -15.28 -2.01 14.19
N ASP A 98 -14.39 -1.11 14.60
CA ASP A 98 -14.75 0.06 15.37
C ASP A 98 -14.89 1.30 14.48
N SER A 99 -15.60 2.31 14.98
CA SER A 99 -15.88 3.52 14.21
C SER A 99 -14.69 4.47 14.25
N PRO A 100 -14.14 4.91 13.10
CA PRO A 100 -13.09 5.91 13.03
C PRO A 100 -13.53 7.23 13.64
N GLN A 101 -12.74 7.78 14.57
CA GLN A 101 -13.05 9.04 15.26
C GLN A 101 -11.85 9.94 15.52
N GLU A 102 -10.64 9.44 15.31
CA GLU A 102 -9.42 10.17 15.64
C GLU A 102 -8.76 10.72 14.36
N PHE A 103 -8.23 11.92 14.49
CA PHE A 103 -7.57 12.66 13.42
C PHE A 103 -6.11 12.22 13.26
N ILE A 104 -5.66 12.04 12.02
CA ILE A 104 -4.25 11.93 11.67
C ILE A 104 -3.83 13.22 10.98
N GLN A 105 -2.89 13.95 11.58
CA GLN A 105 -2.27 15.10 10.96
C GLN A 105 -1.23 14.64 9.95
N THR A 106 -1.43 14.94 8.67
CA THR A 106 -0.51 14.60 7.58
C THR A 106 0.61 15.63 7.38
N GLY A 107 0.41 16.84 7.91
CA GLY A 107 1.30 17.99 7.70
C GLY A 107 1.05 18.70 6.36
N ILE A 108 0.03 18.31 5.61
CA ILE A 108 -0.39 18.96 4.36
C ILE A 108 -1.71 19.68 4.60
N SER A 109 -1.68 21.02 4.59
CA SER A 109 -2.81 21.85 4.98
C SER A 109 -4.10 21.59 4.20
N THR A 110 -4.00 21.29 2.90
CA THR A 110 -5.15 20.98 2.06
C THR A 110 -5.81 19.65 2.46
N ILE A 111 -5.01 18.68 2.90
CA ILE A 111 -5.54 17.41 3.43
C ILE A 111 -6.09 17.66 4.83
N ASP A 112 -5.27 18.17 5.73
CA ASP A 112 -5.62 18.31 7.14
C ASP A 112 -6.82 19.23 7.36
N GLY A 113 -6.93 20.32 6.56
CA GLY A 113 -7.98 21.33 6.71
C GLY A 113 -9.28 21.07 5.94
N LEU A 114 -9.20 20.43 4.75
CA LEU A 114 -10.33 20.32 3.81
C LEU A 114 -10.74 18.88 3.51
N ASN A 115 -9.84 17.92 3.70
CA ASN A 115 -10.02 16.50 3.37
C ASN A 115 -9.39 15.62 4.44
N THR A 116 -9.65 15.92 5.69
CA THR A 116 -8.98 15.34 6.86
C THR A 116 -8.91 13.82 6.84
N LEU A 117 -7.72 13.29 7.06
CA LEU A 117 -7.47 11.86 7.21
C LEU A 117 -7.90 11.41 8.61
N VAL A 118 -8.71 10.37 8.67
CA VAL A 118 -9.19 9.80 9.92
C VAL A 118 -8.55 8.43 10.15
N MET A 119 -8.22 8.12 11.38
CA MET A 119 -7.58 6.87 11.77
C MET A 119 -8.42 5.65 11.35
N GLY A 120 -7.77 4.67 10.71
CA GLY A 120 -8.47 3.51 10.18
C GLY A 120 -9.15 3.71 8.82
N GLN A 121 -9.03 4.90 8.22
CA GLN A 121 -9.57 5.23 6.90
C GLN A 121 -8.67 4.73 5.77
N LYS A 122 -9.28 4.51 4.60
CA LYS A 122 -8.62 4.33 3.30
C LYS A 122 -8.85 5.59 2.47
N LEU A 123 -7.84 6.45 2.35
CA LEU A 123 -7.92 7.70 1.61
C LEU A 123 -6.88 7.72 0.49
N PRO A 124 -7.24 7.34 -0.74
CA PRO A 124 -6.31 7.29 -1.85
C PRO A 124 -5.94 8.67 -2.38
N ILE A 125 -4.74 8.75 -2.98
CA ILE A 125 -4.28 9.89 -3.76
C ILE A 125 -4.29 9.52 -5.23
N PHE A 126 -5.09 10.23 -6.01
CA PHE A 126 -5.16 10.09 -7.46
C PHE A 126 -4.23 11.11 -8.10
N SER A 127 -3.14 10.62 -8.68
CA SER A 127 -2.12 11.41 -9.34
C SER A 127 -2.12 11.19 -10.85
N GLY A 128 -1.24 11.88 -11.55
CA GLY A 128 -0.94 11.70 -12.97
C GLY A 128 0.56 11.48 -13.18
N SER A 129 0.93 10.90 -14.31
CA SER A 129 2.33 10.68 -14.64
C SER A 129 3.13 11.99 -14.63
N GLY A 130 4.29 11.99 -13.96
CA GLY A 130 5.16 13.16 -13.81
C GLY A 130 4.67 14.22 -12.82
N LEU A 131 3.63 13.95 -12.04
CA LEU A 131 3.21 14.81 -10.93
C LEU A 131 3.94 14.41 -9.63
N PRO A 132 4.08 15.32 -8.63
CA PRO A 132 4.94 15.13 -7.46
C PRO A 132 4.31 14.24 -6.37
N HIS A 133 3.71 13.11 -6.77
CA HIS A 133 3.08 12.20 -5.80
C HIS A 133 4.09 11.50 -4.88
N ASN A 134 5.30 11.26 -5.36
CA ASN A 134 6.38 10.69 -4.56
C ASN A 134 6.83 11.66 -3.45
N ASP A 135 6.94 12.97 -3.78
CA ASP A 135 7.26 14.01 -2.79
C ASP A 135 6.17 14.12 -1.73
N ILE A 136 4.90 14.05 -2.15
CA ILE A 136 3.74 14.08 -1.26
C ILE A 136 3.73 12.82 -0.36
N ALA A 137 4.01 11.64 -0.93
CA ALA A 137 4.10 10.38 -0.18
C ALA A 137 5.16 10.44 0.92
N LEU A 138 6.37 10.92 0.58
CA LEU A 138 7.45 11.10 1.55
C LEU A 138 7.12 12.15 2.61
N GLN A 139 6.52 13.26 2.20
CA GLN A 139 6.12 14.31 3.13
C GLN A 139 5.09 13.78 4.14
N ILE A 140 4.08 13.04 3.69
CA ILE A 140 3.11 12.38 4.56
C ILE A 140 3.81 11.39 5.48
N ALA A 141 4.65 10.50 4.95
CA ALA A 141 5.36 9.50 5.74
C ALA A 141 6.24 10.13 6.84
N ARG A 142 6.89 11.25 6.53
CA ARG A 142 7.77 11.98 7.43
C ARG A 142 7.04 12.81 8.49
N GLN A 143 5.93 13.46 8.12
CA GLN A 143 5.27 14.46 8.94
C GLN A 143 4.05 13.92 9.69
N SER A 144 3.49 12.78 9.26
CA SER A 144 2.27 12.25 9.86
C SER A 144 2.45 11.89 11.33
N ARG A 145 1.43 12.24 12.10
CA ARG A 145 1.33 11.96 13.54
C ARG A 145 -0.11 11.97 14.02
N THR A 146 -0.35 11.31 15.13
CA THR A 146 -1.58 11.44 15.90
C THR A 146 -1.43 12.56 16.93
N LEU A 147 -2.51 13.28 17.19
CA LEU A 147 -2.54 14.34 18.20
C LEU A 147 -3.38 13.87 19.38
N GLY A 148 -2.83 14.00 20.60
CA GLY A 148 -3.55 13.68 21.83
C GLY A 148 -3.68 12.18 22.12
N SER A 149 -2.94 11.32 21.40
CA SER A 149 -2.85 9.89 21.66
C SER A 149 -1.52 9.54 22.32
N ASP A 150 -1.55 8.70 23.36
CA ASP A 150 -0.34 8.14 24.00
C ASP A 150 0.19 6.90 23.25
N ARG A 151 -0.50 6.48 22.15
CA ARG A 151 -0.09 5.33 21.34
C ARG A 151 1.09 5.69 20.44
N GLU A 152 1.97 4.73 20.26
CA GLU A 152 3.09 4.88 19.33
C GLU A 152 2.58 4.91 17.89
N PHE A 153 3.11 5.84 17.09
CA PHE A 153 2.77 6.01 15.69
C PHE A 153 3.94 5.58 14.80
N ALA A 154 3.65 4.73 13.82
CA ALA A 154 4.65 4.31 12.86
C ALA A 154 4.08 4.28 11.43
N VAL A 155 4.97 4.24 10.44
CA VAL A 155 4.64 4.23 9.03
C VAL A 155 5.12 2.92 8.40
N VAL A 156 4.27 2.30 7.60
CA VAL A 156 4.69 1.24 6.67
C VAL A 156 4.66 1.81 5.27
N PHE A 157 5.83 1.96 4.66
CA PHE A 157 5.95 2.51 3.32
C PHE A 157 6.17 1.37 2.32
N CYS A 158 5.29 1.25 1.34
CA CYS A 158 5.29 0.19 0.35
C CYS A 158 5.42 0.78 -1.05
N ALA A 159 6.60 0.67 -1.66
CA ALA A 159 6.86 1.12 -3.02
C ALA A 159 6.85 -0.06 -3.99
N MET A 160 6.08 0.05 -5.07
CA MET A 160 5.82 -1.02 -6.02
C MET A 160 6.16 -0.60 -7.44
N GLY A 161 7.06 -1.35 -8.10
CA GLY A 161 7.43 -1.11 -9.48
C GLY A 161 8.13 0.23 -9.71
N ILE A 162 8.86 0.70 -8.71
CA ILE A 162 9.60 1.97 -8.77
C ILE A 162 10.94 1.79 -9.49
N THR A 163 11.45 2.87 -10.07
CA THR A 163 12.78 2.89 -10.67
C THR A 163 13.87 2.87 -9.60
N ASN A 164 15.10 2.50 -9.99
CA ASN A 164 16.25 2.58 -9.07
C ASN A 164 16.51 4.01 -8.58
N GLU A 165 16.22 5.01 -9.40
CA GLU A 165 16.35 6.42 -9.04
C GLU A 165 15.35 6.83 -7.96
N GLU A 166 14.08 6.44 -8.12
CA GLU A 166 13.03 6.65 -7.11
C GLU A 166 13.35 5.91 -5.80
N ALA A 167 13.85 4.67 -5.89
CA ALA A 167 14.25 3.91 -4.71
C ALA A 167 15.38 4.62 -3.95
N HIS A 168 16.41 5.08 -4.67
CA HIS A 168 17.49 5.86 -4.06
C HIS A 168 16.99 7.17 -3.44
N TYR A 169 16.07 7.86 -4.12
CA TYR A 169 15.43 9.07 -3.60
C TYR A 169 14.70 8.81 -2.29
N PHE A 170 13.87 7.76 -2.23
CA PHE A 170 13.14 7.38 -1.01
C PHE A 170 14.09 7.03 0.14
N MET A 171 15.08 6.17 -0.10
CA MET A 171 16.07 5.77 0.93
C MET A 171 16.80 6.98 1.48
N SER A 172 17.32 7.84 0.58
CA SER A 172 18.07 9.04 0.97
C SER A 172 17.21 10.02 1.79
N ASP A 173 15.93 10.19 1.46
CA ASP A 173 15.04 11.07 2.24
C ASP A 173 14.75 10.49 3.63
N PHE A 174 14.43 9.21 3.73
CA PHE A 174 14.19 8.54 5.01
C PHE A 174 15.39 8.61 5.93
N GLU A 175 16.60 8.37 5.42
CA GLU A 175 17.85 8.46 6.17
C GLU A 175 18.15 9.90 6.60
N ARG A 176 18.12 10.84 5.64
CA ARG A 176 18.42 12.27 5.88
C ARG A 176 17.49 12.89 6.92
N THR A 177 16.24 12.50 6.94
CA THR A 177 15.21 13.06 7.82
C THR A 177 15.09 12.32 9.15
N GLY A 178 15.70 11.15 9.29
CA GLY A 178 15.56 10.28 10.46
C GLY A 178 14.18 9.61 10.56
N ALA A 179 13.33 9.77 9.55
CA ALA A 179 11.98 9.18 9.54
C ALA A 179 12.01 7.65 9.48
N LEU A 180 13.11 7.06 9.02
CA LEU A 180 13.30 5.62 8.97
C LEU A 180 13.11 4.96 10.34
N SER A 181 13.56 5.60 11.43
CA SER A 181 13.50 5.03 12.79
C SER A 181 12.08 4.61 13.23
N ARG A 182 11.06 5.22 12.65
CA ARG A 182 9.64 4.90 12.89
C ARG A 182 8.92 4.35 11.65
N ALA A 183 9.68 3.84 10.69
CA ALA A 183 9.13 3.30 9.45
C ALA A 183 9.60 1.87 9.20
N VAL A 184 8.76 1.10 8.53
CA VAL A 184 9.13 -0.15 7.84
C VAL A 184 8.95 0.10 6.36
N VAL A 185 9.99 -0.10 5.57
CA VAL A 185 9.98 0.21 4.14
C VAL A 185 10.06 -1.08 3.32
N PHE A 186 9.11 -1.31 2.43
CA PHE A 186 9.12 -2.38 1.45
C PHE A 186 9.33 -1.78 0.05
N MET A 187 10.31 -2.30 -0.69
CA MET A 187 10.65 -1.80 -2.02
C MET A 187 10.66 -2.93 -3.04
N ASN A 188 9.79 -2.83 -4.03
CA ASN A 188 9.82 -3.63 -5.26
C ASN A 188 10.22 -2.74 -6.42
N LEU A 189 11.30 -3.09 -7.10
CA LEU A 189 11.82 -2.31 -8.23
C LEU A 189 11.07 -2.65 -9.53
N ALA A 190 11.16 -1.77 -10.51
CA ALA A 190 10.60 -1.98 -11.84
C ALA A 190 11.23 -3.18 -12.55
N SER A 191 12.50 -3.48 -12.25
CA SER A 191 13.24 -4.64 -12.76
C SER A 191 12.86 -5.97 -12.09
N ASP A 192 12.21 -5.92 -10.93
CA ASP A 192 11.83 -7.11 -10.19
C ASP A 192 10.63 -7.81 -10.84
N PRO A 193 10.48 -9.13 -10.62
CA PRO A 193 9.38 -9.89 -11.19
C PRO A 193 8.00 -9.33 -10.82
N ALA A 194 7.07 -9.33 -11.79
CA ALA A 194 5.70 -8.84 -11.57
C ALA A 194 4.97 -9.56 -10.43
N VAL A 195 5.30 -10.83 -10.16
CA VAL A 195 4.72 -11.59 -9.03
C VAL A 195 5.13 -11.03 -7.69
N GLU A 196 6.40 -10.67 -7.55
CA GLU A 196 6.90 -10.05 -6.33
C GLU A 196 6.12 -8.77 -6.04
N ARG A 197 5.82 -7.98 -7.08
CA ARG A 197 4.99 -6.77 -6.96
C ARG A 197 3.59 -7.04 -6.41
N LEU A 198 3.00 -8.21 -6.69
CA LEU A 198 1.70 -8.60 -6.16
C LEU A 198 1.74 -9.03 -4.69
N ILE A 199 2.86 -9.54 -4.22
CA ILE A 199 3.00 -9.93 -2.81
C ILE A 199 3.46 -8.78 -1.92
N THR A 200 4.17 -7.80 -2.47
CA THR A 200 4.74 -6.66 -1.72
C THR A 200 3.72 -5.93 -0.84
N PRO A 201 2.54 -5.49 -1.33
CA PRO A 201 1.57 -4.82 -0.47
C PRO A 201 0.98 -5.75 0.58
N ARG A 202 0.87 -7.05 0.30
CA ARG A 202 0.39 -8.04 1.27
C ARG A 202 1.39 -8.25 2.40
N LEU A 203 2.69 -8.26 2.12
CA LEU A 203 3.75 -8.25 3.12
C LEU A 203 3.69 -6.99 3.99
N ALA A 204 3.61 -5.82 3.35
CA ALA A 204 3.51 -4.53 4.04
C ALA A 204 2.30 -4.45 4.97
N LEU A 205 1.13 -4.90 4.50
CA LEU A 205 -0.09 -4.94 5.30
C LEU A 205 0.01 -5.95 6.45
N THR A 206 0.67 -7.10 6.25
CA THR A 206 0.89 -8.09 7.32
C THR A 206 1.80 -7.53 8.41
N ALA A 207 2.86 -6.79 8.04
CA ALA A 207 3.69 -6.09 9.00
C ALA A 207 2.90 -5.00 9.75
N ALA A 208 2.08 -4.23 9.03
CA ALA A 208 1.21 -3.21 9.61
C ALA A 208 0.22 -3.78 10.63
N GLU A 209 -0.47 -4.87 10.27
CA GLU A 209 -1.41 -5.57 11.16
C GLU A 209 -0.74 -6.11 12.41
N TYR A 210 0.47 -6.69 12.28
CA TYR A 210 1.24 -7.18 13.41
C TYR A 210 1.58 -6.04 14.38
N LEU A 211 2.15 -4.95 13.89
CA LEU A 211 2.49 -3.81 14.72
C LEU A 211 1.25 -3.14 15.34
N ALA A 212 0.17 -3.01 14.57
CA ALA A 212 -1.05 -2.37 15.04
C ALA A 212 -1.81 -3.24 16.06
N PHE A 213 -2.18 -4.45 15.67
CA PHE A 213 -3.18 -5.22 16.43
C PHE A 213 -2.59 -6.10 17.54
N ASP A 214 -1.27 -6.35 17.54
CA ASP A 214 -0.61 -7.12 18.59
C ASP A 214 0.30 -6.25 19.48
N HIS A 215 0.77 -5.13 18.94
CA HIS A 215 1.64 -4.21 19.68
C HIS A 215 1.02 -2.84 19.95
N GLY A 216 -0.19 -2.57 19.45
CA GLY A 216 -0.94 -1.37 19.79
C GLY A 216 -0.49 -0.08 19.09
N TYR A 217 0.27 -0.19 17.99
CA TYR A 217 0.70 0.97 17.21
C TYR A 217 -0.45 1.53 16.37
N ASP A 218 -0.47 2.84 16.19
CA ASP A 218 -1.24 3.46 15.11
C ASP A 218 -0.38 3.49 13.86
N ILE A 219 -0.74 2.66 12.89
CA ILE A 219 0.04 2.47 11.66
C ILE A 219 -0.60 3.21 10.49
N LEU A 220 0.21 4.03 9.81
CA LEU A 220 -0.12 4.59 8.51
C LEU A 220 0.62 3.82 7.42
N VAL A 221 -0.14 3.17 6.54
CA VAL A 221 0.39 2.46 5.37
C VAL A 221 0.31 3.35 4.15
N VAL A 222 1.44 3.71 3.57
CA VAL A 222 1.54 4.46 2.30
C VAL A 222 1.94 3.47 1.21
N MET A 223 1.09 3.30 0.20
CA MET A 223 1.33 2.36 -0.91
C MET A 223 1.44 3.12 -2.23
N THR A 224 2.61 3.10 -2.85
CA THR A 224 2.89 3.74 -4.15
C THR A 224 3.67 2.81 -5.08
N ASP A 225 3.36 2.54 -6.35
CA ASP A 225 2.19 3.01 -7.06
C ASP A 225 1.22 1.85 -7.29
N MET A 226 -0.03 2.04 -6.92
CA MET A 226 -1.07 1.03 -7.10
C MET A 226 -1.40 0.78 -8.58
N THR A 227 -1.05 1.70 -9.49
CA THR A 227 -1.16 1.47 -10.92
C THR A 227 -0.17 0.40 -11.36
N ASN A 228 1.08 0.44 -10.86
CA ASN A 228 2.08 -0.60 -11.14
C ASN A 228 1.63 -1.98 -10.60
N TYR A 229 0.96 -1.99 -9.45
CA TYR A 229 0.32 -3.20 -8.91
C TYR A 229 -0.74 -3.76 -9.86
N CYS A 230 -1.67 -2.92 -10.32
CA CYS A 230 -2.73 -3.34 -11.25
C CYS A 230 -2.17 -3.78 -12.60
N GLU A 231 -1.10 -3.13 -13.09
CA GLU A 231 -0.40 -3.57 -14.30
C GLU A 231 0.26 -4.95 -14.13
N ALA A 232 0.80 -5.25 -12.95
CA ALA A 232 1.30 -6.58 -12.64
C ALA A 232 0.18 -7.64 -12.65
N LEU A 233 -1.01 -7.31 -12.10
CA LEU A 233 -2.19 -8.17 -12.21
C LEU A 233 -2.56 -8.43 -13.67
N ARG A 234 -2.57 -7.40 -14.51
CA ARG A 234 -2.86 -7.51 -15.94
C ARG A 234 -1.84 -8.41 -16.67
N GLN A 235 -0.55 -8.23 -16.39
CA GLN A 235 0.52 -9.04 -16.98
C GLN A 235 0.38 -10.52 -16.60
N ILE A 236 0.10 -10.81 -15.35
CA ILE A 236 -0.04 -12.18 -14.85
C ILE A 236 -1.32 -12.83 -15.37
N GLY A 237 -2.44 -12.10 -15.40
CA GLY A 237 -3.68 -12.58 -16.00
C GLY A 237 -3.52 -12.92 -17.49
N ALA A 238 -2.79 -12.08 -18.23
CA ALA A 238 -2.48 -12.35 -19.63
C ALA A 238 -1.57 -13.59 -19.81
N ALA A 239 -0.58 -13.75 -18.93
CA ALA A 239 0.30 -14.94 -18.95
C ALA A 239 -0.44 -16.26 -18.61
N ARG A 240 -1.56 -16.16 -17.88
CA ARG A 240 -2.45 -17.29 -17.55
C ARG A 240 -3.53 -17.52 -18.61
N GLU A 241 -3.57 -16.73 -19.68
CA GLU A 241 -4.62 -16.77 -20.71
C GLU A 241 -6.04 -16.54 -20.11
N GLU A 242 -6.13 -15.77 -19.03
CA GLU A 242 -7.41 -15.42 -18.42
C GLU A 242 -8.22 -14.51 -19.36
N VAL A 243 -9.55 -14.67 -19.34
CA VAL A 243 -10.43 -13.80 -20.14
C VAL A 243 -10.34 -12.36 -19.60
N PRO A 244 -9.86 -11.41 -20.42
CA PRO A 244 -9.68 -10.05 -19.95
C PRO A 244 -11.02 -9.33 -19.72
N GLY A 245 -11.07 -8.56 -18.64
CA GLY A 245 -12.15 -7.62 -18.39
C GLY A 245 -11.92 -6.26 -19.06
N ARG A 246 -12.48 -5.20 -18.46
CA ARG A 246 -12.38 -3.82 -18.96
C ARG A 246 -10.91 -3.38 -19.10
N ARG A 247 -10.53 -2.87 -20.27
CA ARG A 247 -9.17 -2.41 -20.65
C ARG A 247 -8.07 -3.47 -20.43
N GLY A 248 -8.41 -4.75 -20.48
CA GLY A 248 -7.45 -5.85 -20.37
C GLY A 248 -7.07 -6.25 -18.94
N TYR A 249 -7.66 -5.64 -17.92
CA TYR A 249 -7.46 -6.03 -16.53
C TYR A 249 -8.25 -7.29 -16.20
N PRO A 250 -7.80 -8.12 -15.24
CA PRO A 250 -8.56 -9.28 -14.79
C PRO A 250 -9.93 -8.90 -14.24
N GLY A 251 -10.93 -9.72 -14.48
CA GLY A 251 -12.28 -9.48 -13.97
C GLY A 251 -12.36 -9.41 -12.43
N TYR A 252 -11.42 -10.06 -11.75
CA TYR A 252 -11.33 -10.07 -10.29
C TYR A 252 -10.52 -8.89 -9.69
N MET A 253 -10.06 -7.92 -10.49
CA MET A 253 -9.24 -6.80 -9.98
C MET A 253 -9.93 -6.04 -8.84
N TYR A 254 -11.26 -5.87 -8.91
CA TYR A 254 -12.03 -5.25 -7.82
C TYR A 254 -11.89 -6.02 -6.50
N THR A 255 -12.09 -7.33 -6.54
CA THR A 255 -11.99 -8.19 -5.35
C THR A 255 -10.56 -8.21 -4.80
N ASP A 256 -9.57 -8.24 -5.67
CA ASP A 256 -8.15 -8.25 -5.27
C ASP A 256 -7.75 -6.92 -4.61
N LEU A 257 -8.14 -5.78 -5.17
CA LEU A 257 -7.96 -4.47 -4.54
C LEU A 257 -8.70 -4.37 -3.21
N ALA A 258 -9.94 -4.86 -3.15
CA ALA A 258 -10.73 -4.87 -1.92
C ALA A 258 -10.07 -5.71 -0.82
N GLN A 259 -9.49 -6.86 -1.15
CA GLN A 259 -8.74 -7.69 -0.18
C GLN A 259 -7.56 -6.95 0.46
N ASN A 260 -6.88 -6.08 -0.30
CA ASN A 260 -5.81 -5.25 0.24
C ASN A 260 -6.36 -4.07 1.05
N TYR A 261 -7.31 -3.32 0.50
CA TYR A 261 -7.80 -2.10 1.14
C TYR A 261 -8.65 -2.37 2.39
N GLU A 262 -9.44 -3.45 2.42
CA GLU A 262 -10.29 -3.80 3.55
C GLU A 262 -9.52 -4.36 4.77
N ARG A 263 -8.20 -4.42 4.70
CA ARG A 263 -7.31 -4.68 5.84
C ARG A 263 -7.07 -3.43 6.71
N ALA A 264 -7.45 -2.23 6.22
CA ALA A 264 -7.44 -1.01 7.01
C ALA A 264 -8.62 -0.96 7.99
N GLY A 265 -8.44 -0.36 9.14
CA GLY A 265 -9.49 -0.12 10.12
C GLY A 265 -9.02 -0.18 11.56
N LEU A 266 -10.00 -0.07 12.45
CA LEU A 266 -9.87 -0.33 13.88
C LEU A 266 -10.64 -1.60 14.21
N ILE A 267 -10.13 -2.38 15.17
CA ILE A 267 -10.75 -3.61 15.64
C ILE A 267 -11.18 -3.43 17.09
N LYS A 268 -12.45 -3.70 17.38
CA LYS A 268 -12.99 -3.67 18.77
C LYS A 268 -12.15 -4.52 19.71
N GLY A 269 -11.72 -3.93 20.81
CA GLY A 269 -10.91 -4.61 21.82
C GLY A 269 -9.41 -4.69 21.49
N LYS A 270 -8.96 -4.16 20.34
CA LYS A 270 -7.54 -3.94 20.00
C LYS A 270 -7.19 -2.47 20.17
N GLN A 271 -5.95 -2.17 20.57
CA GLN A 271 -5.54 -0.78 20.83
C GLN A 271 -5.07 -0.05 19.57
N GLY A 272 -4.45 -0.73 18.65
CA GLY A 272 -3.85 -0.12 17.45
C GLY A 272 -4.82 0.03 16.28
N SER A 273 -4.36 0.71 15.25
CA SER A 273 -5.11 0.96 14.03
C SER A 273 -4.25 0.80 12.77
N VAL A 274 -4.90 0.47 11.65
CA VAL A 274 -4.27 0.48 10.32
C VAL A 274 -5.02 1.47 9.45
N THR A 275 -4.34 2.54 9.04
CA THR A 275 -4.82 3.58 8.11
C THR A 275 -4.08 3.43 6.80
N GLN A 276 -4.73 3.61 5.66
CA GLN A 276 -4.11 3.44 4.35
C GLN A 276 -4.22 4.70 3.50
N ILE A 277 -3.10 5.05 2.85
CA ILE A 277 -3.03 6.03 1.75
C ILE A 277 -2.51 5.29 0.52
N PRO A 278 -3.40 4.67 -0.28
CA PRO A 278 -3.02 4.16 -1.58
C PRO A 278 -2.78 5.32 -2.54
N ILE A 279 -1.66 5.32 -3.24
CA ILE A 279 -1.33 6.32 -4.26
C ILE A 279 -1.35 5.62 -5.60
N LEU A 280 -2.05 6.20 -6.56
CA LEU A 280 -2.13 5.67 -7.93
C LEU A 280 -1.91 6.77 -8.95
N THR A 281 -1.33 6.38 -10.09
CA THR A 281 -1.15 7.23 -11.26
C THR A 281 -2.25 6.93 -12.28
N MET A 282 -3.12 7.90 -12.55
CA MET A 282 -4.21 7.74 -13.53
C MET A 282 -3.64 7.71 -14.95
N PRO A 283 -3.81 6.61 -15.71
CA PRO A 283 -3.39 6.57 -17.10
C PRO A 283 -4.12 7.63 -17.93
N GLY A 284 -3.35 8.53 -18.57
CA GLY A 284 -3.89 9.63 -19.35
C GLY A 284 -4.65 10.69 -18.55
N ASP A 285 -4.38 10.81 -17.25
CA ASP A 285 -5.12 11.66 -16.30
C ASP A 285 -6.63 11.36 -16.25
N ASP A 286 -7.04 10.16 -16.67
CA ASP A 286 -8.45 9.74 -16.77
C ASP A 286 -8.94 9.12 -15.46
N ILE A 287 -9.70 9.89 -14.69
CA ILE A 287 -10.29 9.44 -13.41
C ILE A 287 -11.34 8.32 -13.61
N THR A 288 -11.85 8.14 -14.84
CA THR A 288 -12.81 7.07 -15.18
C THR A 288 -12.11 5.76 -15.59
N HIS A 289 -10.77 5.75 -15.59
CA HIS A 289 -10.00 4.53 -15.83
C HIS A 289 -10.32 3.47 -14.76
N PRO A 290 -10.32 2.15 -15.08
CA PRO A 290 -10.67 1.10 -14.11
C PRO A 290 -9.92 1.17 -12.77
N ILE A 291 -8.67 1.59 -12.76
CA ILE A 291 -7.86 1.66 -11.53
C ILE A 291 -8.40 2.70 -10.55
N PRO A 292 -8.49 4.01 -10.87
CA PRO A 292 -9.08 4.99 -9.97
C PRO A 292 -10.58 4.75 -9.72
N ASP A 293 -11.32 4.32 -10.74
CA ASP A 293 -12.76 4.04 -10.64
C ASP A 293 -13.05 2.97 -9.56
N LEU A 294 -12.40 1.80 -9.66
CA LEU A 294 -12.58 0.72 -8.69
C LEU A 294 -12.02 1.09 -7.30
N THR A 295 -10.89 1.78 -7.25
CA THR A 295 -10.33 2.26 -5.97
C THR A 295 -11.31 3.21 -5.27
N GLY A 296 -11.92 4.14 -5.99
CA GLY A 296 -12.90 5.08 -5.46
C GLY A 296 -14.17 4.41 -4.89
N TYR A 297 -14.57 3.25 -5.43
CA TYR A 297 -15.70 2.48 -4.88
C TYR A 297 -15.37 1.77 -3.56
N ILE A 298 -14.12 1.34 -3.38
CA ILE A 298 -13.71 0.57 -2.19
C ILE A 298 -13.36 1.49 -1.02
N THR A 299 -12.87 2.71 -1.31
CA THR A 299 -12.29 3.61 -0.33
C THR A 299 -13.26 4.70 0.15
N GLU A 300 -12.92 5.41 1.21
CA GLU A 300 -13.76 6.44 1.82
C GLU A 300 -13.42 7.87 1.35
N GLY A 301 -13.19 8.04 0.07
CA GLY A 301 -12.90 9.33 -0.56
C GLY A 301 -11.72 9.26 -1.52
N GLN A 302 -11.19 10.40 -1.90
CA GLN A 302 -9.98 10.56 -2.71
C GLN A 302 -9.39 11.97 -2.57
N ILE A 303 -8.08 12.05 -2.73
CA ILE A 303 -7.33 13.30 -2.92
C ILE A 303 -6.89 13.34 -4.38
N VAL A 304 -7.20 14.41 -5.11
CA VAL A 304 -6.88 14.51 -6.53
C VAL A 304 -5.78 15.55 -6.75
N ILE A 305 -4.71 15.12 -7.42
CA ILE A 305 -3.59 15.98 -7.82
C ILE A 305 -3.85 16.54 -9.21
N SER A 306 -3.71 17.85 -9.37
CA SER A 306 -3.98 18.58 -10.61
C SER A 306 -2.70 18.92 -11.36
N ARG A 307 -2.66 18.53 -12.64
CA ARG A 307 -1.59 18.93 -13.57
C ARG A 307 -1.55 20.45 -13.81
N ASP A 308 -2.71 21.08 -13.84
CA ASP A 308 -2.79 22.53 -14.08
C ASP A 308 -2.27 23.34 -12.91
N LEU A 309 -2.57 22.93 -11.67
CA LEU A 309 -2.00 23.53 -10.47
C LEU A 309 -0.48 23.32 -10.41
N HIS A 310 -0.01 22.12 -10.76
CA HIS A 310 1.42 21.83 -10.84
C HIS A 310 2.14 22.72 -11.87
N ARG A 311 1.57 22.93 -13.05
CA ARG A 311 2.11 23.84 -14.08
C ARG A 311 2.17 25.30 -13.62
N LYS A 312 1.24 25.69 -12.74
CA LYS A 312 1.22 27.03 -12.11
C LYS A 312 2.23 27.17 -10.96
N GLY A 313 3.02 26.12 -10.66
CA GLY A 313 4.00 26.11 -9.56
C GLY A 313 3.38 26.02 -8.17
N ILE A 314 2.12 25.60 -8.04
CA ILE A 314 1.44 25.42 -6.75
C ILE A 314 1.82 24.06 -6.18
N TYR A 315 2.29 24.05 -4.92
CA TYR A 315 2.64 22.83 -4.21
C TYR A 315 2.04 22.81 -2.79
N PRO A 316 1.44 21.68 -2.35
CA PRO A 316 1.06 20.52 -3.16
C PRO A 316 -0.07 20.87 -4.15
N PRO A 317 -0.04 20.35 -5.38
CA PRO A 317 -1.00 20.71 -6.43
C PRO A 317 -2.33 19.92 -6.28
N ILE A 318 -2.92 19.97 -5.10
CA ILE A 318 -4.17 19.29 -4.78
C ILE A 318 -5.36 20.18 -5.22
N ILE A 319 -6.22 19.61 -6.06
CA ILE A 319 -7.46 20.28 -6.46
C ILE A 319 -8.58 19.93 -5.46
N VAL A 320 -9.21 20.95 -4.89
CA VAL A 320 -10.14 20.80 -3.76
C VAL A 320 -11.48 20.19 -4.18
N LEU A 321 -12.07 20.65 -5.30
CA LEU A 321 -13.45 20.30 -5.66
C LEU A 321 -13.69 18.80 -5.89
N PRO A 322 -12.83 18.04 -6.62
CA PRO A 322 -12.99 16.59 -6.76
C PRO A 322 -12.40 15.80 -5.59
N SER A 323 -11.72 16.45 -4.65
CA SER A 323 -11.17 15.80 -3.46
C SER A 323 -12.22 15.71 -2.37
N LEU A 324 -12.27 14.57 -1.68
CA LEU A 324 -13.27 14.31 -0.66
C LEU A 324 -12.74 13.28 0.36
N SER A 325 -12.91 13.58 1.65
CA SER A 325 -12.81 12.59 2.73
C SER A 325 -14.18 12.38 3.37
N ARG A 326 -14.79 11.21 3.14
CA ARG A 326 -16.14 10.92 3.64
C ARG A 326 -16.20 10.77 5.15
N LEU A 327 -15.08 10.46 5.80
CA LEU A 327 -15.00 10.29 7.25
C LEU A 327 -14.55 11.57 7.99
N MET A 328 -14.20 12.63 7.28
CA MET A 328 -13.67 13.87 7.85
C MET A 328 -14.50 14.35 9.07
N ASN A 329 -15.82 14.39 8.93
CA ASN A 329 -16.69 14.90 10.00
C ASN A 329 -16.63 14.07 11.30
N ALA A 330 -16.21 12.82 11.23
CA ALA A 330 -16.03 11.97 12.41
C ALA A 330 -14.71 12.26 13.14
N GLY A 331 -13.71 12.79 12.44
CA GLY A 331 -12.36 13.04 12.97
C GLY A 331 -12.06 14.48 13.37
N ILE A 332 -12.97 15.43 13.16
CA ILE A 332 -12.74 16.86 13.40
C ILE A 332 -13.74 17.46 14.39
N GLY A 333 -13.42 18.65 14.91
CA GLY A 333 -14.27 19.42 15.81
C GLY A 333 -13.89 19.23 17.26
N ASP A 334 -14.86 19.43 18.13
CA ASP A 334 -14.69 19.50 19.57
C ASP A 334 -13.91 18.30 20.16
N GLY A 335 -12.89 18.62 20.95
CA GLY A 335 -12.01 17.62 21.57
C GLY A 335 -11.04 16.88 20.63
N LYS A 336 -11.05 17.17 19.32
CA LYS A 336 -10.20 16.50 18.30
C LYS A 336 -9.33 17.50 17.53
N THR A 337 -9.97 18.52 16.96
CA THR A 337 -9.35 19.64 16.29
C THR A 337 -9.97 20.94 16.82
N ARG A 338 -9.71 22.06 16.18
CA ARG A 338 -10.33 23.33 16.54
C ARG A 338 -11.86 23.25 16.37
N GLU A 339 -12.63 23.76 17.31
CA GLU A 339 -14.11 23.65 17.35
C GLU A 339 -14.81 24.11 16.07
N ASP A 340 -14.29 25.19 15.44
CA ASP A 340 -14.82 25.75 14.21
C ASP A 340 -14.24 25.13 12.93
N HIS A 341 -13.48 24.03 13.02
CA HIS A 341 -12.80 23.40 11.88
C HIS A 341 -13.76 23.09 10.75
N LYS A 342 -14.90 22.47 11.05
CA LYS A 342 -15.90 22.14 10.02
C LYS A 342 -16.44 23.39 9.34
N GLN A 343 -16.79 24.41 10.10
CA GLN A 343 -17.34 25.65 9.57
C GLN A 343 -16.33 26.36 8.66
N LEU A 344 -15.07 26.43 9.07
CA LEU A 344 -14.00 27.01 8.28
C LEU A 344 -13.73 26.22 7.00
N SER A 345 -13.73 24.90 7.08
CA SER A 345 -13.58 24.03 5.92
C SER A 345 -14.69 24.25 4.90
N ASP A 346 -15.95 24.30 5.34
CA ASP A 346 -17.11 24.56 4.49
C ASP A 346 -17.03 25.93 3.82
N GLN A 347 -16.62 26.97 4.56
CA GLN A 347 -16.44 28.34 4.03
C GLN A 347 -15.30 28.40 3.01
N LEU A 348 -14.16 27.78 3.30
CA LEU A 348 -13.03 27.74 2.37
C LEU A 348 -13.39 26.98 1.08
N TYR A 349 -14.12 25.86 1.21
CA TYR A 349 -14.60 25.08 0.07
C TYR A 349 -15.54 25.93 -0.82
N ALA A 350 -16.50 26.65 -0.21
CA ALA A 350 -17.41 27.54 -0.92
C ALA A 350 -16.66 28.68 -1.63
N ALA A 351 -15.75 29.36 -0.92
CA ALA A 351 -14.94 30.43 -1.50
C ALA A 351 -14.05 29.93 -2.65
N TYR A 352 -13.50 28.73 -2.53
CA TYR A 352 -12.72 28.10 -3.61
C TYR A 352 -13.61 27.81 -4.83
N ALA A 353 -14.82 27.29 -4.61
CA ALA A 353 -15.78 26.99 -5.68
C ALA A 353 -16.27 28.25 -6.42
N GLU A 354 -16.38 29.40 -5.71
CA GLU A 354 -16.71 30.70 -6.33
C GLU A 354 -15.55 31.30 -7.13
N GLY A 355 -14.30 30.96 -6.77
CA GLY A 355 -13.08 31.48 -7.41
C GLY A 355 -12.62 30.71 -8.64
N VAL A 356 -13.19 29.54 -8.91
CA VAL A 356 -12.88 28.68 -10.07
C VAL A 356 -13.95 28.81 -11.15
#